data_169279ccd6f3809274700ab4e5da9fb5
#
_entry.id   169279ccd6f3809274700ab4e5da9fb5
#
_cell.length_a   1.000
_cell.length_b   1.000
_cell.length_c   1.000
_cell.angle_alpha   90.00
_cell.angle_beta   90.00
_cell.angle_gamma   90.00
#
_symmetry.space_group_name_H-M   'P 1'
#
loop_
_entity.id
_entity.type
_entity.pdbx_description
1 polymer ?
#
loop_
_entity_poly.entity_id
_entity_poly.type
_entity_poly.pdbx_seq_one_letter_code
_entity_poly.pdbx_strand_id
1 'polypeptide(L)'
;MNAPAAVTPPYKHTPLFPLGGDTTPYRKLTAEGVRVERAGKHELVVVEREALRALAEAAFTDINHLLRPGHLKQLRAILDDPQASDNDKFVAYDFLKNANIAAGGVLPMCQDTGTAIIMGK
;
A
#
# COMPACT_ATOMS: atom_id res chain seq x y z
N MET A 1 -3.15 -38.01 -34.94
CA MET A 1 -2.53 -38.11 -33.61
C MET A 1 -2.82 -36.82 -32.87
N ASN A 2 -3.74 -36.84 -31.92
CA ASN A 2 -4.04 -35.65 -31.13
C ASN A 2 -2.97 -35.46 -30.05
N ALA A 3 -2.30 -34.31 -30.05
CA ALA A 3 -1.39 -33.96 -28.98
C ALA A 3 -2.15 -33.93 -27.64
N PRO A 4 -1.57 -34.45 -26.54
CA PRO A 4 -2.21 -34.41 -25.24
C PRO A 4 -2.41 -32.94 -24.84
N ALA A 5 -3.62 -32.64 -24.36
CA ALA A 5 -3.93 -31.31 -23.83
C ALA A 5 -2.94 -30.96 -22.72
N ALA A 6 -2.32 -29.80 -22.81
CA ALA A 6 -1.43 -29.31 -21.78
C ALA A 6 -2.22 -29.18 -20.47
N VAL A 7 -1.87 -29.97 -19.47
CA VAL A 7 -2.47 -29.90 -18.13
C VAL A 7 -1.91 -28.64 -17.49
N THR A 8 -2.73 -27.58 -17.45
CA THR A 8 -2.37 -26.37 -16.70
C THR A 8 -2.28 -26.75 -15.21
N PRO A 9 -1.15 -26.47 -14.54
CA PRO A 9 -1.05 -26.76 -13.11
C PRO A 9 -2.13 -25.98 -12.35
N PRO A 10 -2.69 -26.52 -11.27
CA PRO A 10 -3.70 -25.86 -10.50
C PRO A 10 -3.16 -24.53 -9.98
N TYR A 11 -3.93 -23.47 -10.17
CA TYR A 11 -3.58 -22.14 -9.67
C TYR A 11 -3.37 -22.19 -8.15
N LYS A 12 -2.17 -21.79 -7.72
CA LYS A 12 -1.83 -21.66 -6.30
C LYS A 12 -1.87 -20.18 -5.93
N HIS A 13 -2.85 -19.82 -5.11
CA HIS A 13 -2.91 -18.45 -4.58
C HIS A 13 -1.66 -18.15 -3.74
N THR A 14 -0.92 -17.14 -4.16
CA THR A 14 0.18 -16.60 -3.37
C THR A 14 -0.29 -15.25 -2.82
N PRO A 15 -0.23 -15.01 -1.50
CA PRO A 15 -0.60 -13.71 -0.95
C PRO A 15 0.25 -12.62 -1.60
N LEU A 16 -0.40 -11.55 -2.06
CA LEU A 16 0.26 -10.36 -2.64
C LEU A 16 1.25 -9.73 -1.65
N PHE A 17 0.92 -9.82 -0.37
CA PHE A 17 1.79 -9.37 0.72
C PHE A 17 2.06 -10.58 1.64
N PRO A 18 3.29 -11.09 1.68
CA PRO A 18 3.63 -12.09 2.68
C PRO A 18 3.36 -11.50 4.07
N LEU A 19 2.68 -12.28 4.94
CA LEU A 19 2.46 -11.93 6.33
C LEU A 19 3.83 -11.91 7.05
N GLY A 20 4.53 -10.82 6.94
CA GLY A 20 5.82 -10.56 7.55
C GLY A 20 5.85 -9.17 8.15
N GLY A 21 6.89 -8.85 8.89
CA GLY A 21 7.06 -7.52 9.47
C GLY A 21 7.09 -6.45 8.36
N ASP A 22 6.23 -5.46 8.46
CA ASP A 22 6.27 -4.29 7.60
C ASP A 22 7.47 -3.44 8.00
N THR A 23 8.41 -3.25 7.09
CA THR A 23 9.63 -2.44 7.30
C THR A 23 9.41 -0.97 6.93
N THR A 24 8.19 -0.58 6.58
CA THR A 24 7.87 0.82 6.28
C THR A 24 8.08 1.67 7.53
N PRO A 25 8.94 2.70 7.49
CA PRO A 25 9.17 3.56 8.63
C PRO A 25 7.91 4.38 8.94
N TYR A 26 7.54 4.42 10.23
CA TYR A 26 6.46 5.28 10.70
C TYR A 26 7.00 6.67 11.01
N ARG A 27 6.24 7.70 10.66
CA ARG A 27 6.50 9.07 11.11
C ARG A 27 5.45 9.49 12.13
N LYS A 28 5.87 10.22 13.15
CA LYS A 28 4.95 10.82 14.10
C LYS A 28 4.31 12.05 13.48
N LEU A 29 3.00 12.09 13.41
CA LEU A 29 2.25 13.24 12.90
C LEU A 29 2.04 14.30 13.98
N THR A 30 1.47 13.89 15.12
CA THR A 30 1.21 14.76 16.28
C THR A 30 1.16 13.95 17.56
N ALA A 31 1.34 14.60 18.70
CA ALA A 31 0.97 14.07 20.00
C ALA A 31 -0.13 14.92 20.66
N GLU A 32 -0.48 16.04 20.05
CA GLU A 32 -1.55 16.90 20.53
C GLU A 32 -2.89 16.25 20.29
N GLY A 33 -3.80 16.38 21.23
CA GLY A 33 -5.15 15.81 21.13
C GLY A 33 -5.20 14.28 21.25
N VAL A 34 -4.12 13.62 21.67
CA VAL A 34 -4.10 12.18 21.98
C VAL A 34 -3.63 11.98 23.42
N ARG A 35 -4.47 11.36 24.23
CA ARG A 35 -4.18 11.09 25.64
C ARG A 35 -4.73 9.75 26.09
N VAL A 36 -4.18 9.23 27.17
CA VAL A 36 -4.69 8.03 27.83
C VAL A 36 -5.46 8.44 29.08
N GLU A 37 -6.69 7.98 29.20
CA GLU A 37 -7.54 8.19 30.37
C GLU A 37 -7.86 6.84 31.02
N ARG A 38 -7.99 6.84 32.35
CA ARG A 38 -8.41 5.66 33.11
C ARG A 38 -9.89 5.72 33.43
N ALA A 39 -10.62 4.67 33.03
CA ALA A 39 -12.00 4.44 33.42
C ALA A 39 -12.09 3.12 34.20
N GLY A 40 -12.04 3.20 35.51
CA GLY A 40 -12.00 2.03 36.38
C GLY A 40 -10.74 1.18 36.19
N LYS A 41 -10.90 -0.05 35.66
CA LYS A 41 -9.81 -0.97 35.37
C LYS A 41 -9.27 -0.86 33.93
N HIS A 42 -9.88 -0.01 33.10
CA HIS A 42 -9.54 0.11 31.70
C HIS A 42 -8.75 1.38 31.43
N GLU A 43 -7.78 1.28 30.54
CA GLU A 43 -7.10 2.42 29.94
C GLU A 43 -7.73 2.67 28.58
N LEU A 44 -8.16 3.90 28.34
CA LEU A 44 -8.81 4.34 27.10
C LEU A 44 -7.90 5.34 26.40
N VAL A 45 -7.70 5.15 25.10
CA VAL A 45 -7.06 6.17 24.26
C VAL A 45 -8.14 7.14 23.79
N VAL A 46 -8.02 8.38 24.23
CA VAL A 46 -8.91 9.47 23.83
C VAL A 46 -8.22 10.26 22.74
N VAL A 47 -8.93 10.42 21.61
CA VAL A 47 -8.41 11.13 20.44
C VAL A 47 -9.37 12.29 20.12
N GLU A 48 -8.86 13.49 20.09
CA GLU A 48 -9.63 14.68 19.74
C GLU A 48 -9.87 14.77 18.22
N ARG A 49 -10.91 15.48 17.84
CA ARG A 49 -11.34 15.61 16.45
C ARG A 49 -10.23 16.17 15.54
N GLU A 50 -9.49 17.14 16.04
CA GLU A 50 -8.41 17.80 15.29
C GLU A 50 -7.25 16.84 15.01
N ALA A 51 -6.93 15.96 15.94
CA ALA A 51 -5.93 14.91 15.72
C ALA A 51 -6.38 13.89 14.67
N LEU A 52 -7.67 13.50 14.68
CA LEU A 52 -8.25 12.64 13.63
C LEU A 52 -8.25 13.33 12.28
N ARG A 53 -8.57 14.64 12.22
CA ARG A 53 -8.54 15.41 10.99
C ARG A 53 -7.14 15.49 10.41
N ALA A 54 -6.13 15.79 11.24
CA ALA A 54 -4.74 15.84 10.81
C ALA A 54 -4.25 14.48 10.32
N LEU A 55 -4.65 13.38 10.98
CA LEU A 55 -4.36 12.02 10.54
C LEU A 55 -4.97 11.72 9.18
N ALA A 56 -6.25 12.05 8.99
CA ALA A 56 -6.94 11.82 7.73
C ALA A 56 -6.29 12.61 6.58
N GLU A 57 -6.00 13.89 6.78
CA GLU A 57 -5.34 14.75 5.80
C GLU A 57 -3.98 14.18 5.37
N ALA A 58 -3.14 13.81 6.34
CA ALA A 58 -1.85 13.22 6.05
C ALA A 58 -1.96 11.85 5.36
N ALA A 59 -2.88 11.00 5.81
CA ALA A 59 -3.12 9.70 5.21
C ALA A 59 -3.58 9.82 3.75
N PHE A 60 -4.54 10.68 3.46
CA PHE A 60 -5.01 10.90 2.08
C PHE A 60 -3.91 11.48 1.19
N THR A 61 -3.09 12.39 1.70
CA THR A 61 -1.95 12.91 0.96
C THR A 61 -0.95 11.80 0.64
N ASP A 62 -0.58 11.02 1.64
CA ASP A 62 0.42 9.95 1.47
C ASP A 62 -0.07 8.85 0.52
N ILE A 63 -1.33 8.37 0.66
CA ILE A 63 -1.86 7.31 -0.23
C ILE A 63 -1.96 7.76 -1.68
N ASN A 64 -2.19 9.03 -1.93
CA ASN A 64 -2.25 9.56 -3.29
C ASN A 64 -0.87 9.69 -3.96
N HIS A 65 0.21 9.76 -3.19
CA HIS A 65 1.52 10.08 -3.73
C HIS A 65 2.59 9.01 -3.46
N LEU A 66 2.38 8.13 -2.48
CA LEU A 66 3.41 7.21 -2.02
C LEU A 66 2.94 5.76 -2.05
N LEU A 67 3.77 4.88 -2.58
CA LEU A 67 3.60 3.43 -2.46
C LEU A 67 4.52 2.87 -1.37
N ARG A 68 4.08 1.80 -0.72
CA ARG A 68 4.90 1.09 0.27
C ARG A 68 6.16 0.51 -0.38
N PRO A 69 7.31 0.55 0.30
CA PRO A 69 8.57 -0.02 -0.20
C PRO A 69 8.45 -1.48 -0.61
N GLY A 70 7.67 -2.29 0.12
CA GLY A 70 7.44 -3.69 -0.22
C GLY A 70 6.73 -3.86 -1.57
N HIS A 71 5.76 -3.00 -1.88
CA HIS A 71 5.06 -3.02 -3.17
C HIS A 71 5.98 -2.57 -4.32
N LEU A 72 6.74 -1.50 -4.12
CA LEU A 72 7.74 -1.07 -5.11
C LEU A 72 8.78 -2.15 -5.42
N LYS A 73 9.20 -2.90 -4.39
CA LYS A 73 10.10 -4.05 -4.54
C LYS A 73 9.49 -5.16 -5.40
N GLN A 74 8.21 -5.46 -5.21
CA GLN A 74 7.50 -6.46 -6.02
C GLN A 74 7.41 -6.03 -7.48
N LEU A 75 7.03 -4.79 -7.75
CA LEU A 75 7.00 -4.24 -9.11
C LEU A 75 8.39 -4.27 -9.75
N ARG A 76 9.42 -3.90 -9.00
CA ARG A 76 10.80 -3.92 -9.48
C ARG A 76 11.26 -5.34 -9.82
N ALA A 77 10.87 -6.35 -9.02
CA ALA A 77 11.24 -7.74 -9.25
C ALA A 77 10.71 -8.29 -10.58
N ILE A 78 9.57 -7.80 -11.08
CA ILE A 78 9.01 -8.20 -12.39
C ILE A 78 9.99 -7.84 -13.53
N LEU A 79 10.73 -6.73 -13.41
CA LEU A 79 11.68 -6.32 -14.45
C LEU A 79 12.87 -7.28 -14.58
N ASP A 80 13.22 -7.96 -13.49
CA ASP A 80 14.34 -8.90 -13.41
C ASP A 80 13.90 -10.37 -13.60
N ASP A 81 12.59 -10.62 -13.65
CA ASP A 81 12.04 -11.97 -13.82
C ASP A 81 12.26 -12.47 -15.26
N PRO A 82 13.00 -13.57 -15.45
CA PRO A 82 13.21 -14.15 -16.77
C PRO A 82 11.94 -14.76 -17.38
N GLN A 83 10.89 -15.03 -16.58
CA GLN A 83 9.61 -15.56 -17.05
C GLN A 83 8.60 -14.46 -17.38
N ALA A 84 8.86 -13.22 -16.99
CA ALA A 84 8.00 -12.10 -17.32
C ALA A 84 8.08 -11.74 -18.80
N SER A 85 6.94 -11.56 -19.45
CA SER A 85 6.86 -11.10 -20.84
C SER A 85 7.36 -9.66 -20.97
N ASP A 86 7.66 -9.25 -22.20
CA ASP A 86 8.03 -7.85 -22.46
C ASP A 86 6.90 -6.88 -22.06
N ASN A 87 5.65 -7.28 -22.23
CA ASN A 87 4.50 -6.49 -21.80
C ASN A 87 4.43 -6.36 -20.29
N ASP A 88 4.68 -7.43 -19.54
CA ASP A 88 4.68 -7.37 -18.07
C ASP A 88 5.77 -6.42 -17.55
N LYS A 89 6.95 -6.49 -18.14
CA LYS A 89 8.07 -5.60 -17.83
C LYS A 89 7.76 -4.15 -18.19
N PHE A 90 7.15 -3.92 -19.35
CA PHE A 90 6.73 -2.57 -19.77
C PHE A 90 5.73 -1.97 -18.77
N VAL A 91 4.70 -2.71 -18.39
CA VAL A 91 3.68 -2.27 -17.45
C VAL A 91 4.28 -2.03 -16.08
N ALA A 92 5.10 -2.95 -15.56
CA ALA A 92 5.77 -2.77 -14.27
C ALA A 92 6.67 -1.53 -14.25
N TYR A 93 7.38 -1.26 -15.35
CA TYR A 93 8.21 -0.07 -15.48
C TYR A 93 7.39 1.22 -15.48
N ASP A 94 6.25 1.24 -16.18
CA ASP A 94 5.37 2.41 -16.17
C ASP A 94 4.74 2.68 -14.79
N PHE A 95 4.39 1.64 -14.03
CA PHE A 95 3.97 1.79 -12.63
C PHE A 95 5.08 2.40 -11.77
N LEU A 96 6.32 1.95 -11.92
CA LEU A 96 7.45 2.50 -11.18
C LEU A 96 7.73 3.96 -11.56
N LYS A 97 7.64 4.32 -12.85
CA LYS A 97 7.75 5.72 -13.28
C LYS A 97 6.64 6.58 -12.67
N ASN A 98 5.39 6.11 -12.73
CA ASN A 98 4.25 6.81 -12.16
C ASN A 98 4.44 7.03 -10.65
N ALA A 99 4.87 6.00 -9.90
CA ALA A 99 5.15 6.10 -8.48
C ALA A 99 6.27 7.12 -8.19
N ASN A 100 7.33 7.16 -9.02
CA ASN A 100 8.41 8.12 -8.86
C ASN A 100 7.96 9.58 -9.11
N ILE A 101 7.13 9.79 -10.12
CA ILE A 101 6.55 11.12 -10.42
C ILE A 101 5.62 11.55 -9.27
N ALA A 102 4.74 10.66 -8.82
CA ALA A 102 3.80 10.93 -7.75
C ALA A 102 4.49 11.25 -6.43
N ALA A 103 5.61 10.59 -6.12
CA ALA A 103 6.40 10.86 -4.91
C ALA A 103 6.93 12.30 -4.83
N GLY A 104 6.91 13.05 -5.93
CA GLY A 104 7.19 14.49 -5.94
C GLY A 104 6.09 15.35 -5.29
N GLY A 105 4.93 14.78 -4.95
CA GLY A 105 3.86 15.44 -4.20
C GLY A 105 3.06 16.50 -4.98
N VAL A 106 3.20 16.53 -6.31
CA VAL A 106 2.48 17.49 -7.19
C VAL A 106 1.40 16.79 -7.98
N LEU A 107 1.73 15.67 -8.60
CA LEU A 107 0.78 14.85 -9.36
C LEU A 107 0.53 13.57 -8.59
N PRO A 108 -0.74 13.24 -8.29
CA PRO A 108 -1.05 11.97 -7.64
C PRO A 108 -0.75 10.79 -8.57
N MET A 109 -0.65 9.61 -8.00
CA MET A 109 -0.60 8.38 -8.79
C MET A 109 -1.86 8.22 -9.61
N CYS A 110 -1.77 7.44 -10.72
CA CYS A 110 -2.92 7.12 -11.55
C CYS A 110 -4.08 6.63 -10.67
N GLN A 111 -5.22 7.31 -10.79
CA GLN A 111 -6.36 7.14 -9.91
C GLN A 111 -7.27 6.03 -10.41
N ASP A 112 -7.41 4.99 -9.62
CA ASP A 112 -8.64 4.23 -9.63
C ASP A 112 -9.64 4.95 -8.73
N THR A 113 -10.74 5.42 -9.29
CA THR A 113 -11.75 6.17 -8.54
C THR A 113 -12.54 5.21 -7.66
N GLY A 114 -12.53 5.42 -6.38
CA GLY A 114 -13.18 4.57 -5.41
C GLY A 114 -13.77 5.34 -4.23
N THR A 115 -14.35 4.61 -3.29
CA THR A 115 -14.85 5.14 -2.03
C THR A 115 -13.78 5.04 -0.96
N ALA A 116 -13.47 6.13 -0.27
CA ALA A 116 -12.60 6.10 0.89
C ALA A 116 -13.29 5.36 2.05
N ILE A 117 -12.67 4.28 2.52
CA ILE A 117 -13.15 3.51 3.66
C ILE A 117 -12.16 3.68 4.80
N ILE A 118 -12.64 4.23 5.92
CA ILE A 118 -11.86 4.40 7.14
C ILE A 118 -12.45 3.50 8.21
N MET A 119 -11.64 2.56 8.70
CA MET A 119 -12.03 1.66 9.78
C MET A 119 -11.14 1.93 11.00
N GLY A 120 -11.79 2.15 12.16
CA GLY A 120 -11.14 2.23 13.46
C GLY A 120 -11.45 1.00 14.32
N LYS A 121 -10.52 0.65 15.22
CA LYS A 121 -10.68 -0.45 16.17
C LYS A 121 -10.29 0.00 17.57
#